data_fd803d0a3db77abd6b446654d35d98ad
#
_entry.id   fd803d0a3db77abd6b446654d35d98ad
#
_cell.length_a   1.000
_cell.length_b   1.000
_cell.length_c   1.000
_cell.angle_alpha   90.00
_cell.angle_beta   90.00
_cell.angle_gamma   90.00
#
_symmetry.space_group_name_H-M   'P 1'
#
loop_
_entity.id
_entity.type
_entity.pdbx_description
1 polymer ?
#
loop_
_entity_poly.entity_id
_entity_poly.type
_entity_poly.pdbx_seq_one_letter_code
_entity_poly.pdbx_strand_id
1 'polypeptide(L)'
;MSVSKKFAAVTGAGSGIGRAAALALAQAGFIVALLGRTEASLRDTQDAIRAAGSDAEVFPVDVTDEASVDHAFAQIAQRFGRLDVLFNNAGRNAPVVSLDEYELDVWNSVVATNLTGVFLCARAAWRLMKTQTPQGGRIINNGSISAHSPRPDTIAYTATKHAVTGITKSLALDGRRYNIACGQIDIGNAATSLTERMTQGVPQADGSLAPEARMDVAHVANAVVQMANLPLDTNILNMTIMATAMPFVGRG
;
A
#
# COMPACT_ATOMS: atom_id res chain seq x y z
N MET A 1 30.10 4.63 -14.05
CA MET A 1 29.71 4.35 -12.66
C MET A 1 28.60 3.31 -12.71
N SER A 2 28.77 2.13 -12.10
CA SER A 2 27.72 1.12 -12.01
C SER A 2 26.57 1.72 -11.20
N VAL A 3 25.40 1.89 -11.78
CA VAL A 3 24.19 2.27 -11.04
C VAL A 3 23.89 1.12 -10.08
N SER A 4 23.97 1.37 -8.78
CA SER A 4 23.63 0.36 -7.79
C SER A 4 22.16 -0.02 -7.96
N LYS A 5 21.87 -1.31 -8.06
CA LYS A 5 20.50 -1.81 -8.14
C LYS A 5 19.72 -1.40 -6.89
N LYS A 6 18.50 -0.89 -7.07
CA LYS A 6 17.57 -0.58 -5.99
C LYS A 6 16.50 -1.66 -5.89
N PHE A 7 16.05 -1.95 -4.68
CA PHE A 7 15.09 -3.03 -4.41
C PHE A 7 13.83 -2.47 -3.74
N ALA A 8 12.68 -2.82 -4.29
CA ALA A 8 11.38 -2.45 -3.73
C ALA A 8 10.58 -3.69 -3.38
N ALA A 9 9.83 -3.64 -2.30
CA ALA A 9 8.85 -4.66 -1.93
C ALA A 9 7.44 -4.04 -2.02
N VAL A 10 6.50 -4.77 -2.62
CA VAL A 10 5.11 -4.34 -2.78
C VAL A 10 4.18 -5.41 -2.22
N THR A 11 3.42 -5.09 -1.18
CA THR A 11 2.41 -6.01 -0.65
C THR A 11 1.10 -5.89 -1.43
N GLY A 12 0.41 -7.01 -1.65
CA GLY A 12 -0.78 -7.05 -2.50
C GLY A 12 -0.46 -6.80 -3.99
N ALA A 13 0.72 -7.24 -4.44
CA ALA A 13 1.26 -6.97 -5.77
C ALA A 13 0.56 -7.72 -6.92
N GLY A 14 -0.35 -8.65 -6.62
CA GLY A 14 -1.02 -9.48 -7.65
C GLY A 14 -2.16 -8.78 -8.39
N SER A 15 -2.66 -7.63 -7.93
CA SER A 15 -3.82 -6.96 -8.56
C SER A 15 -3.87 -5.46 -8.25
N GLY A 16 -4.75 -4.75 -8.94
CA GLY A 16 -5.13 -3.36 -8.65
C GLY A 16 -3.94 -2.41 -8.50
N ILE A 17 -3.97 -1.60 -7.46
CA ILE A 17 -2.94 -0.59 -7.16
C ILE A 17 -1.57 -1.24 -6.94
N GLY A 18 -1.51 -2.38 -6.21
CA GLY A 18 -0.26 -3.08 -5.95
C GLY A 18 0.43 -3.56 -7.21
N ARG A 19 -0.33 -4.17 -8.15
CA ARG A 19 0.20 -4.58 -9.46
C ARG A 19 0.69 -3.38 -10.27
N ALA A 20 -0.12 -2.33 -10.36
CA ALA A 20 0.26 -1.14 -11.11
C ALA A 20 1.51 -0.45 -10.54
N ALA A 21 1.61 -0.35 -9.21
CA ALA A 21 2.78 0.20 -8.54
C ALA A 21 4.03 -0.68 -8.74
N ALA A 22 3.89 -2.02 -8.69
CA ALA A 22 4.99 -2.94 -8.95
C ALA A 22 5.55 -2.79 -10.38
N LEU A 23 4.67 -2.71 -11.38
CA LEU A 23 5.05 -2.45 -12.78
C LEU A 23 5.78 -1.11 -12.92
N ALA A 24 5.25 -0.04 -12.35
CA ALA A 24 5.84 1.28 -12.44
C ALA A 24 7.19 1.39 -11.72
N LEU A 25 7.33 0.77 -10.53
CA LEU A 25 8.61 0.69 -9.81
C LEU A 25 9.66 -0.10 -10.61
N ALA A 26 9.27 -1.21 -11.24
CA ALA A 26 10.17 -1.99 -12.08
C ALA A 26 10.64 -1.18 -13.30
N GLN A 27 9.75 -0.45 -13.96
CA GLN A 27 10.09 0.47 -15.06
C GLN A 27 10.99 1.63 -14.60
N ALA A 28 10.86 2.05 -13.34
CA ALA A 28 11.74 3.06 -12.74
C ALA A 28 13.10 2.51 -12.28
N GLY A 29 13.42 1.25 -12.60
CA GLY A 29 14.72 0.62 -12.35
C GLY A 29 14.87 -0.10 -11.03
N PHE A 30 13.78 -0.34 -10.29
CA PHE A 30 13.81 -1.20 -9.11
C PHE A 30 13.69 -2.68 -9.51
N ILE A 31 14.39 -3.56 -8.80
CA ILE A 31 14.04 -4.99 -8.75
C ILE A 31 12.95 -5.14 -7.69
N VAL A 32 11.81 -5.73 -8.07
CA VAL A 32 10.62 -5.71 -7.23
C VAL A 32 10.34 -7.07 -6.59
N ALA A 33 10.28 -7.11 -5.26
CA ALA A 33 9.70 -8.22 -4.52
C ALA A 33 8.17 -8.11 -4.53
N LEU A 34 7.51 -9.08 -5.15
CA LEU A 34 6.06 -9.16 -5.28
C LEU A 34 5.49 -9.99 -4.14
N LEU A 35 4.80 -9.36 -3.19
CA LEU A 35 4.25 -10.01 -2.00
C LEU A 35 2.72 -10.12 -2.08
N GLY A 36 2.17 -11.28 -1.72
CA GLY A 36 0.73 -11.51 -1.68
C GLY A 36 0.40 -12.99 -1.47
N ARG A 37 -0.87 -13.30 -1.24
CA ARG A 37 -1.33 -14.67 -0.92
C ARG A 37 -1.43 -15.60 -2.13
N THR A 38 -1.83 -15.04 -3.27
CA THR A 38 -2.14 -15.84 -4.48
C THR A 38 -0.95 -15.84 -5.41
N GLU A 39 -0.16 -16.91 -5.36
CA GLU A 39 1.07 -17.02 -6.14
C GLU A 39 0.83 -16.86 -7.65
N ALA A 40 -0.25 -17.41 -8.20
CA ALA A 40 -0.57 -17.28 -9.62
C ALA A 40 -0.66 -15.81 -10.05
N SER A 41 -1.40 -14.96 -9.32
CA SER A 41 -1.54 -13.55 -9.65
C SER A 41 -0.23 -12.75 -9.48
N LEU A 42 0.66 -13.19 -8.58
CA LEU A 42 2.00 -12.61 -8.46
C LEU A 42 2.88 -12.99 -9.65
N ARG A 43 2.78 -14.25 -10.12
CA ARG A 43 3.48 -14.69 -11.35
C ARG A 43 3.01 -13.96 -12.58
N ASP A 44 1.70 -13.72 -12.74
CA ASP A 44 1.17 -12.90 -13.84
C ASP A 44 1.75 -11.47 -13.83
N THR A 45 1.96 -10.91 -12.62
CA THR A 45 2.59 -9.60 -12.46
C THR A 45 4.10 -9.68 -12.79
N GLN A 46 4.79 -10.72 -12.35
CA GLN A 46 6.19 -10.97 -12.65
C GLN A 46 6.43 -11.10 -14.16
N ASP A 47 5.61 -11.87 -14.85
CA ASP A 47 5.71 -12.08 -16.28
C ASP A 47 5.49 -10.78 -17.05
N ALA A 48 4.53 -9.95 -16.63
CA ALA A 48 4.32 -8.63 -17.21
C ALA A 48 5.54 -7.70 -17.02
N ILE A 49 6.18 -7.73 -15.83
CA ILE A 49 7.40 -6.96 -15.55
C ILE A 49 8.56 -7.44 -16.42
N ARG A 50 8.74 -8.76 -16.56
CA ARG A 50 9.81 -9.36 -17.39
C ARG A 50 9.60 -9.09 -18.88
N ALA A 51 8.35 -9.16 -19.35
CA ALA A 51 8.00 -8.81 -20.73
C ALA A 51 8.32 -7.34 -21.07
N ALA A 52 8.29 -6.45 -20.06
CA ALA A 52 8.69 -5.05 -20.19
C ALA A 52 10.21 -4.82 -20.02
N GLY A 53 11.02 -5.89 -19.94
CA GLY A 53 12.49 -5.81 -19.84
C GLY A 53 13.03 -5.47 -18.44
N SER A 54 12.20 -5.58 -17.41
CA SER A 54 12.58 -5.35 -16.00
C SER A 54 12.59 -6.66 -15.21
N ASP A 55 12.90 -6.63 -13.91
CA ASP A 55 13.00 -7.83 -13.09
C ASP A 55 12.16 -7.75 -11.81
N ALA A 56 11.60 -8.89 -11.41
CA ALA A 56 10.84 -9.04 -10.18
C ALA A 56 10.89 -10.48 -9.67
N GLU A 57 10.73 -10.67 -8.37
CA GLU A 57 10.67 -11.99 -7.74
C GLU A 57 9.40 -12.13 -6.89
N VAL A 58 8.84 -13.34 -6.85
CA VAL A 58 7.60 -13.68 -6.15
C VAL A 58 7.91 -14.21 -4.76
N PHE A 59 7.24 -13.63 -3.75
CA PHE A 59 7.30 -14.03 -2.36
C PHE A 59 5.88 -14.21 -1.81
N PRO A 60 5.31 -15.44 -1.84
CA PRO A 60 3.99 -15.69 -1.28
C PRO A 60 3.98 -15.36 0.21
N VAL A 61 3.00 -14.57 0.65
CA VAL A 61 2.88 -14.13 2.04
C VAL A 61 1.43 -13.84 2.41
N ASP A 62 0.99 -14.29 3.57
CA ASP A 62 -0.18 -13.74 4.24
C ASP A 62 0.27 -12.65 5.22
N VAL A 63 -0.08 -11.41 4.95
CA VAL A 63 0.30 -10.26 5.78
C VAL A 63 -0.35 -10.28 7.16
N THR A 64 -1.37 -11.11 7.38
CA THR A 64 -2.04 -11.28 8.68
C THR A 64 -1.34 -12.28 9.59
N ASP A 65 -0.39 -13.05 9.06
CA ASP A 65 0.41 -14.03 9.79
C ASP A 65 1.85 -13.52 9.98
N GLU A 66 2.24 -13.33 11.23
CA GLU A 66 3.57 -12.83 11.61
C GLU A 66 4.69 -13.75 11.09
N ALA A 67 4.53 -15.07 11.23
CA ALA A 67 5.55 -16.02 10.80
C ALA A 67 5.73 -16.02 9.27
N SER A 68 4.62 -15.90 8.52
CA SER A 68 4.63 -15.75 7.06
C SER A 68 5.35 -14.48 6.63
N VAL A 69 5.09 -13.35 7.29
CA VAL A 69 5.75 -12.07 7.01
C VAL A 69 7.25 -12.15 7.32
N ASP A 70 7.62 -12.62 8.51
CA ASP A 70 9.03 -12.73 8.91
C ASP A 70 9.81 -13.66 7.96
N HIS A 71 9.20 -14.79 7.51
CA HIS A 71 9.79 -15.69 6.53
C HIS A 71 10.02 -15.00 5.17
N ALA A 72 8.99 -14.33 4.63
CA ALA A 72 9.10 -13.64 3.34
C ALA A 72 10.18 -12.54 3.35
N PHE A 73 10.26 -11.74 4.41
CA PHE A 73 11.28 -10.70 4.51
C PHE A 73 12.69 -11.26 4.76
N ALA A 74 12.83 -12.41 5.42
CA ALA A 74 14.10 -13.13 5.52
C ALA A 74 14.58 -13.61 4.14
N GLN A 75 13.69 -14.14 3.32
CA GLN A 75 13.99 -14.52 1.92
C GLN A 75 14.40 -13.29 1.08
N ILE A 76 13.70 -12.15 1.21
CA ILE A 76 14.06 -10.89 0.54
C ILE A 76 15.47 -10.46 0.97
N ALA A 77 15.78 -10.50 2.27
CA ALA A 77 17.10 -10.17 2.78
C ALA A 77 18.19 -11.09 2.21
N GLN A 78 17.94 -12.39 2.15
CA GLN A 78 18.87 -13.36 1.58
C GLN A 78 19.08 -13.14 0.08
N ARG A 79 18.02 -12.83 -0.65
CA ARG A 79 18.03 -12.73 -2.11
C ARG A 79 18.56 -11.41 -2.63
N PHE A 80 18.20 -10.32 -2.00
CA PHE A 80 18.54 -8.96 -2.44
C PHE A 80 19.65 -8.31 -1.60
N GLY A 81 19.87 -8.78 -0.37
CA GLY A 81 20.85 -8.21 0.56
C GLY A 81 20.41 -6.88 1.18
N ARG A 82 19.39 -6.21 0.61
CA ARG A 82 18.86 -4.92 1.05
C ARG A 82 17.43 -4.69 0.58
N LEU A 83 16.77 -3.71 1.18
CA LEU A 83 15.47 -3.21 0.75
C LEU A 83 15.48 -1.67 0.79
N ASP A 84 15.27 -1.03 -0.35
CA ASP A 84 15.28 0.43 -0.44
C ASP A 84 13.89 1.02 -0.24
N VAL A 85 12.84 0.32 -0.71
CA VAL A 85 11.45 0.79 -0.63
C VAL A 85 10.52 -0.34 -0.22
N LEU A 86 9.63 -0.10 0.74
CA LEU A 86 8.43 -0.90 0.99
C LEU A 86 7.21 -0.07 0.58
N PHE A 87 6.41 -0.55 -0.38
CA PHE A 87 5.04 -0.09 -0.59
C PHE A 87 4.07 -1.03 0.12
N ASN A 88 3.60 -0.60 1.28
CA ASN A 88 2.73 -1.33 2.18
C ASN A 88 1.28 -1.14 1.73
N ASN A 89 0.86 -1.93 0.72
CA ASN A 89 -0.36 -1.72 -0.03
C ASN A 89 -1.44 -2.79 0.23
N ALA A 90 -1.07 -3.98 0.71
CA ALA A 90 -2.06 -5.03 0.98
C ALA A 90 -3.21 -4.50 1.84
N GLY A 91 -4.43 -4.75 1.40
CA GLY A 91 -5.63 -4.29 2.07
C GLY A 91 -6.88 -4.94 1.49
N ARG A 92 -7.97 -4.81 2.21
CA ARG A 92 -9.29 -5.29 1.80
C ARG A 92 -10.36 -4.24 2.08
N ASN A 93 -11.44 -4.28 1.30
CA ASN A 93 -12.65 -3.53 1.61
C ASN A 93 -13.37 -4.17 2.80
N ALA A 94 -14.21 -3.35 3.43
CA ALA A 94 -15.21 -3.76 4.39
C ALA A 94 -16.59 -3.78 3.72
N PRO A 95 -17.54 -4.59 4.18
CA PRO A 95 -18.93 -4.47 3.79
C PRO A 95 -19.48 -3.11 4.25
N VAL A 96 -20.47 -2.61 3.52
CA VAL A 96 -21.20 -1.39 3.86
C VAL A 96 -22.47 -1.83 4.57
N VAL A 97 -22.44 -1.82 5.91
CA VAL A 97 -23.53 -2.26 6.78
C VAL A 97 -23.62 -1.39 8.02
N SER A 98 -24.82 -1.27 8.59
CA SER A 98 -25.04 -0.52 9.83
C SER A 98 -24.18 -1.06 10.98
N LEU A 99 -23.87 -0.20 11.94
CA LEU A 99 -23.00 -0.53 13.06
C LEU A 99 -23.53 -1.69 13.91
N ASP A 100 -24.82 -1.73 14.14
CA ASP A 100 -25.50 -2.76 14.94
C ASP A 100 -25.56 -4.14 14.25
N GLU A 101 -25.41 -4.17 12.92
CA GLU A 101 -25.34 -5.40 12.11
C GLU A 101 -23.88 -5.81 11.78
N TYR A 102 -22.89 -5.11 12.31
CA TYR A 102 -21.49 -5.32 11.92
C TYR A 102 -20.88 -6.52 12.67
N GLU A 103 -20.68 -7.62 11.98
CA GLU A 103 -20.12 -8.86 12.52
C GLU A 103 -18.68 -8.68 13.01
N LEU A 104 -18.39 -9.15 14.24
CA LEU A 104 -17.07 -9.02 14.87
C LEU A 104 -15.95 -9.71 14.06
N ASP A 105 -16.25 -10.85 13.44
CA ASP A 105 -15.25 -11.55 12.59
C ASP A 105 -14.88 -10.75 11.34
N VAL A 106 -15.85 -10.05 10.77
CA VAL A 106 -15.61 -9.12 9.66
C VAL A 106 -14.72 -7.96 10.11
N TRP A 107 -15.04 -7.35 11.26
CA TRP A 107 -14.19 -6.33 11.89
C TRP A 107 -12.76 -6.84 12.07
N ASN A 108 -12.59 -7.98 12.74
CA ASN A 108 -11.29 -8.57 13.03
C ASN A 108 -10.49 -8.85 11.76
N SER A 109 -11.13 -9.34 10.70
CA SER A 109 -10.47 -9.62 9.43
C SER A 109 -10.01 -8.36 8.69
N VAL A 110 -10.75 -7.24 8.81
CA VAL A 110 -10.34 -5.94 8.26
C VAL A 110 -9.17 -5.38 9.07
N VAL A 111 -9.24 -5.43 10.39
CA VAL A 111 -8.15 -5.00 11.28
C VAL A 111 -6.90 -5.83 11.04
N ALA A 112 -7.00 -7.14 10.95
CA ALA A 112 -5.88 -8.04 10.69
C ALA A 112 -5.15 -7.68 9.39
N THR A 113 -5.89 -7.41 8.31
CA THR A 113 -5.27 -7.10 7.01
C THR A 113 -4.80 -5.63 6.94
N ASN A 114 -5.71 -4.67 7.22
CA ASN A 114 -5.48 -3.25 6.92
C ASN A 114 -4.66 -2.51 7.98
N LEU A 115 -4.52 -3.08 9.18
CA LEU A 115 -3.80 -2.47 10.29
C LEU A 115 -2.66 -3.35 10.79
N THR A 116 -2.97 -4.57 11.29
CA THR A 116 -1.93 -5.48 11.80
C THR A 116 -0.95 -5.87 10.69
N GLY A 117 -1.43 -6.19 9.50
CA GLY A 117 -0.59 -6.52 8.35
C GLY A 117 0.33 -5.37 7.92
N VAL A 118 -0.18 -4.13 7.95
CA VAL A 118 0.64 -2.93 7.70
C VAL A 118 1.76 -2.82 8.75
N PHE A 119 1.44 -3.02 10.02
CA PHE A 119 2.43 -3.01 11.11
C PHE A 119 3.47 -4.13 10.95
N LEU A 120 3.07 -5.37 10.69
CA LEU A 120 3.96 -6.51 10.55
C LEU A 120 4.95 -6.32 9.40
N CYS A 121 4.46 -5.92 8.22
CA CYS A 121 5.31 -5.67 7.05
C CYS A 121 6.25 -4.47 7.27
N ALA A 122 5.75 -3.38 7.88
CA ALA A 122 6.59 -2.24 8.21
C ALA A 122 7.69 -2.61 9.21
N ARG A 123 7.38 -3.40 10.24
CA ARG A 123 8.34 -3.90 11.22
C ARG A 123 9.43 -4.78 10.59
N ALA A 124 9.03 -5.70 9.70
CA ALA A 124 9.98 -6.57 9.01
C ALA A 124 10.91 -5.78 8.09
N ALA A 125 10.38 -4.85 7.30
CA ALA A 125 11.18 -3.94 6.47
C ALA A 125 12.11 -3.07 7.32
N TRP A 126 11.61 -2.55 8.45
CA TRP A 126 12.39 -1.74 9.38
C TRP A 126 13.62 -2.47 9.90
N ARG A 127 13.48 -3.74 10.32
CA ARG A 127 14.59 -4.55 10.80
C ARG A 127 15.69 -4.65 9.74
N LEU A 128 15.34 -4.86 8.48
CA LEU A 128 16.28 -4.92 7.37
C LEU A 128 16.91 -3.55 7.08
N MET A 129 16.10 -2.51 6.90
CA MET A 129 16.57 -1.14 6.60
C MET A 129 17.49 -0.57 7.68
N LYS A 130 17.26 -0.94 8.95
CA LYS A 130 18.07 -0.49 10.09
C LYS A 130 19.47 -1.09 10.09
N THR A 131 19.64 -2.32 9.58
CA THR A 131 20.91 -3.08 9.69
C THR A 131 21.68 -3.20 8.39
N GLN A 132 21.07 -2.93 7.24
CA GLN A 132 21.71 -3.00 5.92
C GLN A 132 22.77 -1.90 5.72
N THR A 133 23.62 -2.10 4.72
CA THR A 133 24.67 -1.13 4.32
C THR A 133 24.48 -0.73 2.85
N PRO A 134 24.36 0.58 2.51
CA PRO A 134 24.17 1.69 3.44
C PRO A 134 22.85 1.57 4.22
N GLN A 135 22.87 2.07 5.48
CA GLN A 135 21.69 2.08 6.34
C GLN A 135 20.59 3.00 5.79
N GLY A 136 19.33 2.59 5.99
CA GLY A 136 18.17 3.40 5.65
C GLY A 136 17.30 2.78 4.56
N GLY A 137 16.21 3.45 4.27
CA GLY A 137 15.20 3.03 3.27
C GLY A 137 13.93 3.85 3.39
N ARG A 138 12.92 3.50 2.64
CA ARG A 138 11.64 4.22 2.61
C ARG A 138 10.47 3.28 2.75
N ILE A 139 9.55 3.61 3.67
CA ILE A 139 8.26 2.93 3.83
C ILE A 139 7.17 3.87 3.31
N ILE A 140 6.33 3.39 2.40
CA ILE A 140 5.18 4.10 1.86
C ILE A 140 3.95 3.31 2.25
N ASN A 141 3.08 3.86 3.09
CA ASN A 141 1.84 3.22 3.49
C ASN A 141 0.69 3.64 2.57
N ASN A 142 -0.09 2.67 2.10
CA ASN A 142 -1.32 2.94 1.37
C ASN A 142 -2.43 3.33 2.36
N GLY A 143 -2.65 4.63 2.45
CA GLY A 143 -3.75 5.22 3.18
C GLY A 143 -5.07 5.21 2.41
N SER A 144 -5.88 6.22 2.67
CA SER A 144 -7.13 6.50 1.95
C SER A 144 -7.62 7.89 2.35
N ILE A 145 -8.38 8.53 1.48
CA ILE A 145 -9.18 9.71 1.88
C ILE A 145 -10.13 9.41 3.05
N SER A 146 -10.49 8.13 3.26
CA SER A 146 -11.23 7.68 4.44
C SER A 146 -10.45 7.81 5.76
N ALA A 147 -9.15 8.14 5.71
CA ALA A 147 -8.39 8.54 6.89
C ALA A 147 -8.69 9.99 7.32
N HIS A 148 -9.47 10.74 6.55
CA HIS A 148 -9.84 12.13 6.81
C HIS A 148 -11.35 12.32 6.87
N SER A 149 -12.08 11.73 5.91
CA SER A 149 -13.54 11.85 5.81
C SER A 149 -14.17 10.48 5.56
N PRO A 150 -14.97 9.95 6.50
CA PRO A 150 -15.59 8.64 6.35
C PRO A 150 -16.67 8.65 5.28
N ARG A 151 -17.04 7.44 4.82
CA ARG A 151 -18.30 7.19 4.12
C ARG A 151 -19.29 6.56 5.09
N PRO A 152 -20.60 6.68 4.86
CA PRO A 152 -21.59 5.94 5.63
C PRO A 152 -21.26 4.44 5.69
N ASP A 153 -21.53 3.80 6.82
CA ASP A 153 -21.46 2.35 7.03
C ASP A 153 -20.10 1.70 6.71
N THR A 154 -19.00 2.42 6.92
CA THR A 154 -17.63 1.92 6.63
C THR A 154 -16.71 1.91 7.85
N ILE A 155 -17.24 1.67 9.04
CA ILE A 155 -16.53 1.87 10.32
C ILE A 155 -15.19 1.16 10.39
N ALA A 156 -15.08 -0.13 10.03
CA ALA A 156 -13.84 -0.90 10.13
C ALA A 156 -12.77 -0.37 9.18
N TYR A 157 -13.15 -0.07 7.93
CA TYR A 157 -12.24 0.50 6.96
C TYR A 157 -11.75 1.88 7.39
N THR A 158 -12.67 2.75 7.78
CA THR A 158 -12.38 4.11 8.27
C THR A 158 -11.44 4.08 9.48
N ALA A 159 -11.75 3.28 10.49
CA ALA A 159 -10.92 3.15 11.69
C ALA A 159 -9.50 2.69 11.36
N THR A 160 -9.36 1.65 10.50
CA THR A 160 -8.03 1.14 10.11
C THR A 160 -7.23 2.17 9.31
N LYS A 161 -7.86 2.95 8.43
CA LYS A 161 -7.15 3.97 7.64
C LYS A 161 -6.73 5.18 8.48
N HIS A 162 -7.50 5.58 9.48
CA HIS A 162 -7.06 6.55 10.50
C HIS A 162 -5.86 6.02 11.31
N ALA A 163 -5.92 4.76 11.74
CA ALA A 163 -4.83 4.13 12.50
C ALA A 163 -3.51 4.04 11.68
N VAL A 164 -3.59 3.77 10.37
CA VAL A 164 -2.41 3.78 9.48
C VAL A 164 -1.73 5.15 9.47
N THR A 165 -2.50 6.25 9.58
CA THR A 165 -1.92 7.60 9.71
C THR A 165 -1.10 7.74 11.01
N GLY A 166 -1.56 7.14 12.11
CA GLY A 166 -0.80 7.07 13.37
C GLY A 166 0.51 6.29 13.20
N ILE A 167 0.44 5.09 12.60
CA ILE A 167 1.62 4.27 12.29
C ILE A 167 2.62 5.07 11.44
N THR A 168 2.15 5.72 10.37
CA THR A 168 3.01 6.51 9.48
C THR A 168 3.76 7.61 10.21
N LYS A 169 3.07 8.38 11.05
CA LYS A 169 3.68 9.46 11.83
C LYS A 169 4.70 8.96 12.84
N SER A 170 4.40 7.85 13.54
CA SER A 170 5.33 7.23 14.49
C SER A 170 6.59 6.73 13.77
N LEU A 171 6.43 6.00 12.66
CA LEU A 171 7.58 5.51 11.88
C LEU A 171 8.41 6.66 11.29
N ALA A 172 7.76 7.74 10.83
CA ALA A 172 8.47 8.92 10.32
C ALA A 172 9.29 9.63 11.41
N LEU A 173 8.82 9.64 12.66
CA LEU A 173 9.55 10.21 13.80
C LEU A 173 10.73 9.31 14.19
N ASP A 174 10.46 8.02 14.43
CA ASP A 174 11.44 7.07 14.96
C ASP A 174 12.53 6.71 13.92
N GLY A 175 12.20 6.80 12.63
CA GLY A 175 13.09 6.47 11.51
C GLY A 175 14.27 7.40 11.32
N ARG A 176 14.17 8.64 11.80
CA ARG A 176 15.19 9.70 11.60
C ARG A 176 16.60 9.24 11.98
N ARG A 177 16.74 8.58 13.13
CA ARG A 177 18.04 8.07 13.63
C ARG A 177 18.62 6.89 12.84
N TYR A 178 17.84 6.30 11.94
CA TYR A 178 18.22 5.16 11.12
C TYR A 178 18.19 5.45 9.62
N ASN A 179 17.99 6.72 9.25
CA ASN A 179 17.84 7.13 7.86
C ASN A 179 16.67 6.40 7.15
N ILE A 180 15.59 6.11 7.91
CA ILE A 180 14.38 5.49 7.39
C ILE A 180 13.30 6.57 7.27
N ALA A 181 12.90 6.85 6.03
CA ALA A 181 11.79 7.75 5.75
C ALA A 181 10.47 6.97 5.74
N CYS A 182 9.40 7.55 6.29
CA CYS A 182 8.08 6.96 6.19
C CYS A 182 7.07 8.02 5.74
N GLY A 183 6.26 7.67 4.75
CA GLY A 183 5.18 8.50 4.24
C GLY A 183 3.92 7.69 3.94
N GLN A 184 2.84 8.40 3.66
CA GLN A 184 1.52 7.84 3.35
C GLN A 184 0.98 8.44 2.06
N ILE A 185 0.37 7.61 1.22
CA ILE A 185 -0.40 8.05 0.08
C ILE A 185 -1.88 7.77 0.33
N ASP A 186 -2.69 8.83 0.44
CA ASP A 186 -4.14 8.75 0.61
C ASP A 186 -4.82 8.77 -0.75
N ILE A 187 -5.43 7.63 -1.08
CA ILE A 187 -5.97 7.38 -2.43
C ILE A 187 -7.49 7.51 -2.39
N GLY A 188 -8.03 8.27 -3.34
CA GLY A 188 -9.47 8.40 -3.57
C GLY A 188 -9.87 7.84 -4.94
N ASN A 189 -10.70 6.79 -4.96
CA ASN A 189 -11.38 6.23 -6.13
C ASN A 189 -10.46 5.88 -7.33
N ALA A 190 -9.37 5.13 -7.12
CA ALA A 190 -8.62 4.55 -8.22
C ALA A 190 -9.42 3.43 -8.91
N ALA A 191 -9.39 3.38 -10.24
CA ALA A 191 -10.11 2.38 -11.04
C ALA A 191 -9.46 0.99 -10.89
N THR A 192 -10.05 0.17 -10.02
CA THR A 192 -9.68 -1.22 -9.76
C THR A 192 -10.93 -2.07 -9.61
N SER A 193 -10.81 -3.39 -9.57
CA SER A 193 -11.94 -4.27 -9.27
C SER A 193 -12.61 -3.96 -7.91
N LEU A 194 -11.83 -3.51 -6.92
CA LEU A 194 -12.36 -3.13 -5.60
C LEU A 194 -13.27 -1.89 -5.63
N THR A 195 -13.11 -1.02 -6.62
CA THR A 195 -13.87 0.24 -6.76
C THR A 195 -14.90 0.22 -7.87
N GLU A 196 -15.12 -0.92 -8.51
CA GLU A 196 -16.05 -1.02 -9.65
C GLU A 196 -17.49 -0.64 -9.24
N ARG A 197 -17.91 -1.02 -8.04
CA ARG A 197 -19.21 -0.63 -7.47
C ARG A 197 -19.45 0.89 -7.44
N MET A 198 -18.39 1.71 -7.41
CA MET A 198 -18.52 3.18 -7.37
C MET A 198 -19.12 3.76 -8.64
N THR A 199 -19.07 3.04 -9.76
CA THR A 199 -19.71 3.45 -11.01
C THR A 199 -21.23 3.22 -11.01
N GLN A 200 -21.70 2.30 -10.15
CA GLN A 200 -23.11 1.95 -10.04
C GLN A 200 -23.85 2.78 -8.98
N GLY A 201 -23.12 3.28 -7.99
CA GLY A 201 -23.62 4.09 -6.90
C GLY A 201 -23.11 3.62 -5.55
N VAL A 202 -22.75 4.56 -4.70
CA VAL A 202 -22.35 4.35 -3.30
C VAL A 202 -23.10 5.31 -2.39
N PRO A 203 -23.31 4.92 -1.10
CA PRO A 203 -23.98 5.78 -0.13
C PRO A 203 -23.28 7.14 0.03
N GLN A 204 -24.06 8.21 -0.02
CA GLN A 204 -23.65 9.58 0.22
C GLN A 204 -24.03 10.02 1.65
N ALA A 205 -23.46 11.12 2.12
CA ALA A 205 -23.71 11.63 3.47
C ALA A 205 -25.18 12.02 3.73
N ASP A 206 -25.90 12.39 2.67
CA ASP A 206 -27.34 12.73 2.73
C ASP A 206 -28.27 11.52 2.64
N GLY A 207 -27.73 10.29 2.61
CA GLY A 207 -28.46 9.04 2.48
C GLY A 207 -28.82 8.66 1.03
N SER A 208 -28.48 9.47 0.04
CA SER A 208 -28.69 9.11 -1.36
C SER A 208 -27.66 8.09 -1.86
N LEU A 209 -27.93 7.46 -3.00
CA LEU A 209 -26.96 6.64 -3.74
C LEU A 209 -26.55 7.41 -5.00
N ALA A 210 -25.26 7.64 -5.17
CA ALA A 210 -24.73 8.31 -6.35
C ALA A 210 -23.47 7.63 -6.89
N PRO A 211 -23.29 7.56 -8.23
CA PRO A 211 -22.02 7.13 -8.80
C PRO A 211 -20.93 8.15 -8.51
N GLU A 212 -19.70 7.65 -8.34
CA GLU A 212 -18.54 8.51 -8.09
C GLU A 212 -17.48 8.30 -9.17
N ALA A 213 -16.84 9.41 -9.56
CA ALA A 213 -15.73 9.40 -10.49
C ALA A 213 -14.56 8.58 -9.97
N ARG A 214 -13.84 7.91 -10.89
CA ARG A 214 -12.62 7.16 -10.62
C ARG A 214 -11.49 7.68 -11.51
N MET A 215 -10.27 7.65 -10.99
CA MET A 215 -9.05 7.96 -11.76
C MET A 215 -8.37 6.68 -12.24
N ASP A 216 -7.56 6.79 -13.29
CA ASP A 216 -6.72 5.68 -13.74
C ASP A 216 -5.72 5.31 -12.64
N VAL A 217 -5.57 4.00 -12.40
CA VAL A 217 -4.63 3.46 -11.41
C VAL A 217 -3.17 3.81 -11.71
N ALA A 218 -2.84 4.08 -12.98
CA ALA A 218 -1.51 4.50 -13.40
C ALA A 218 -1.07 5.81 -12.73
N HIS A 219 -2.01 6.73 -12.44
CA HIS A 219 -1.67 7.96 -11.71
C HIS A 219 -1.23 7.69 -10.28
N VAL A 220 -1.85 6.71 -9.60
CA VAL A 220 -1.43 6.27 -8.27
C VAL A 220 -0.05 5.61 -8.33
N ALA A 221 0.18 4.75 -9.31
CA ALA A 221 1.47 4.08 -9.50
C ALA A 221 2.61 5.09 -9.71
N ASN A 222 2.39 6.12 -10.54
CA ASN A 222 3.36 7.19 -10.77
C ASN A 222 3.63 8.01 -9.50
N ALA A 223 2.61 8.29 -8.69
CA ALA A 223 2.77 8.97 -7.41
C ALA A 223 3.62 8.13 -6.43
N VAL A 224 3.43 6.81 -6.37
CA VAL A 224 4.27 5.91 -5.57
C VAL A 224 5.72 5.94 -6.05
N VAL A 225 5.97 5.92 -7.37
CA VAL A 225 7.32 6.03 -7.95
C VAL A 225 7.97 7.37 -7.58
N GLN A 226 7.20 8.47 -7.64
CA GLN A 226 7.71 9.79 -7.21
C GLN A 226 8.16 9.76 -5.74
N MET A 227 7.33 9.21 -4.84
CA MET A 227 7.70 9.06 -3.43
C MET A 227 8.93 8.17 -3.26
N ALA A 228 9.00 7.05 -3.99
CA ALA A 228 10.07 6.06 -3.91
C ALA A 228 11.45 6.60 -4.37
N ASN A 229 11.47 7.52 -5.33
CA ASN A 229 12.70 8.04 -5.92
C ASN A 229 13.29 9.25 -5.17
N LEU A 230 12.59 9.81 -4.19
CA LEU A 230 13.15 10.90 -3.39
C LEU A 230 14.40 10.43 -2.61
N PRO A 231 15.42 11.30 -2.46
CA PRO A 231 16.53 11.01 -1.55
C PRO A 231 16.02 10.88 -0.12
N LEU A 232 16.76 10.16 0.74
CA LEU A 232 16.29 9.84 2.11
C LEU A 232 16.30 11.05 3.06
N ASP A 233 16.96 12.13 2.71
CA ASP A 233 16.90 13.42 3.43
C ASP A 233 15.61 14.20 3.18
N THR A 234 14.82 13.75 2.20
CA THR A 234 13.56 14.39 1.80
C THR A 234 12.41 13.38 1.89
N ASN A 235 11.28 13.78 2.46
CA ASN A 235 10.13 12.90 2.63
C ASN A 235 8.82 13.61 2.26
N ILE A 236 7.97 12.91 1.49
CA ILE A 236 6.55 13.24 1.38
C ILE A 236 5.84 12.51 2.51
N LEU A 237 5.56 13.23 3.61
CA LEU A 237 4.92 12.64 4.78
C LEU A 237 3.49 12.18 4.49
N ASN A 238 2.74 12.97 3.72
CA ASN A 238 1.38 12.65 3.28
C ASN A 238 1.16 13.21 1.87
N MET A 239 0.57 12.40 1.01
CA MET A 239 0.13 12.78 -0.33
C MET A 239 -1.30 12.32 -0.53
N THR A 240 -2.20 13.21 -0.91
CA THR A 240 -3.56 12.87 -1.33
C THR A 240 -3.64 12.90 -2.85
N ILE A 241 -4.09 11.79 -3.45
CA ILE A 241 -4.36 11.67 -4.88
C ILE A 241 -5.77 11.09 -5.09
N MET A 242 -6.58 11.76 -5.89
CA MET A 242 -7.99 11.41 -6.03
C MET A 242 -8.54 11.82 -7.40
N ALA A 243 -9.64 11.18 -7.82
CA ALA A 243 -10.35 11.63 -9.01
C ALA A 243 -10.90 13.05 -8.78
N THR A 244 -10.66 13.96 -9.72
CA THR A 244 -11.02 15.39 -9.58
C THR A 244 -12.52 15.60 -9.30
N ALA A 245 -13.37 14.80 -9.95
CA ALA A 245 -14.83 14.94 -9.83
C ALA A 245 -15.45 14.09 -8.72
N MET A 246 -14.66 13.39 -7.88
CA MET A 246 -15.23 12.66 -6.76
C MET A 246 -15.60 13.60 -5.60
N PRO A 247 -16.71 13.33 -4.88
CA PRO A 247 -17.09 14.14 -3.73
C PRO A 247 -16.16 13.85 -2.53
N PHE A 248 -15.33 14.82 -2.16
CA PHE A 248 -14.46 14.79 -0.98
C PHE A 248 -14.41 16.15 -0.32
N VAL A 249 -13.89 17.17 -1.01
CA VAL A 249 -14.00 18.57 -0.59
C VAL A 249 -15.42 19.03 -0.83
N GLY A 250 -16.06 19.64 0.18
CA GLY A 250 -17.47 20.02 0.11
C GLY A 250 -18.46 18.87 0.35
N ARG A 251 -17.99 17.70 0.79
CA ARG A 251 -18.86 16.64 1.33
C ARG A 251 -19.26 17.06 2.75
N GLY A 252 -20.53 17.29 2.98
CA GLY A 252 -21.07 17.64 4.28
C GLY A 252 -22.38 18.30 4.13
#